data_d1b7a8143e669197922a5515fef15442
#
_entry.id   d1b7a8143e669197922a5515fef15442
#
_cell.length_a   1.000
_cell.length_b   1.000
_cell.length_c   1.000
_cell.angle_alpha   90.00
_cell.angle_beta   90.00
_cell.angle_gamma   90.00
#
_symmetry.space_group_name_H-M   'P 1'
#
loop_
_entity.id
_entity.type
_entity.pdbx_description
1 polymer ?
#
loop_
_entity_poly.entity_id
_entity_poly.type
_entity_poly.pdbx_seq_one_letter_code
_entity_poly.pdbx_strand_id
1 'polypeptide(L)'
;CELRFHPGCDQAYIEETASSISNALDTVKGDHPGSFSLFSNFESNSSFDEYQRAFTDIKMRIDCGDCYQVNLTQSFTAKGDGEPLAAYLRLRRATTAPFSAYLNWNSGALLSLSPERFLGLVDKAVLTQPIKGTRPRGSTKEADIQLAKDLLASEKDRAENLMIVDLLRNDLGRVCQIGSIEVKQLFSVESFSNVHHMVSDVSGTLKADRDALDLLTSCYPGGSITGAPKLSAMAII
;
A
#
# COMPACT_ATOMS: atom_id res chain seq x y z
N CYS A 1 -8.99 20.32 -4.38
CA CYS A 1 -7.80 19.76 -5.05
C CYS A 1 -6.61 20.66 -4.71
N GLU A 2 -5.52 20.11 -4.24
CA GLU A 2 -4.28 20.85 -3.96
C GLU A 2 -3.25 20.45 -5.01
N LEU A 3 -2.66 21.40 -5.69
CA LEU A 3 -1.56 21.19 -6.62
C LEU A 3 -0.25 21.56 -5.92
N ARG A 4 0.70 20.64 -5.92
CA ARG A 4 2.04 20.87 -5.37
C ARG A 4 3.06 20.71 -6.47
N PHE A 5 3.92 21.70 -6.61
CA PHE A 5 5.01 21.71 -7.57
C PHE A 5 6.35 21.55 -6.87
N HIS A 6 7.32 21.00 -7.58
CA HIS A 6 8.70 20.94 -7.09
C HIS A 6 9.25 22.35 -6.88
N PRO A 7 10.01 22.63 -5.79
CA PRO A 7 10.52 23.98 -5.51
C PRO A 7 11.40 24.60 -6.61
N GLY A 8 11.95 23.77 -7.50
CA GLY A 8 12.73 24.22 -8.65
C GLY A 8 11.94 24.44 -9.94
N CYS A 9 10.60 24.33 -9.90
CA CYS A 9 9.82 24.63 -11.08
C CYS A 9 9.78 26.13 -11.37
N ASP A 10 9.88 26.47 -12.65
CA ASP A 10 9.70 27.84 -13.13
C ASP A 10 8.28 28.34 -12.83
N GLN A 11 8.15 29.59 -12.42
CA GLN A 11 6.87 30.21 -12.07
C GLN A 11 5.90 30.24 -13.27
N ALA A 12 6.39 30.48 -14.48
CA ALA A 12 5.59 30.45 -15.69
C ALA A 12 5.01 29.05 -15.96
N TYR A 13 5.83 28.00 -15.77
CA TYR A 13 5.39 26.62 -15.88
C TYR A 13 4.31 26.26 -14.84
N ILE A 14 4.46 26.75 -13.60
CA ILE A 14 3.47 26.57 -12.53
C ILE A 14 2.13 27.17 -12.92
N GLU A 15 2.15 28.43 -13.38
CA GLU A 15 0.95 29.18 -13.77
C GLU A 15 0.24 28.56 -14.99
N GLU A 16 0.99 28.18 -16.02
CA GLU A 16 0.47 27.51 -17.21
C GLU A 16 -0.17 26.16 -16.86
N THR A 17 0.54 25.35 -16.06
CA THR A 17 0.05 24.03 -15.64
C THR A 17 -1.18 24.15 -14.76
N ALA A 18 -1.18 25.06 -13.79
CA ALA A 18 -2.33 25.31 -12.92
C ALA A 18 -3.56 25.79 -13.72
N SER A 19 -3.35 26.68 -14.70
CA SER A 19 -4.40 27.15 -15.60
C SER A 19 -4.95 26.04 -16.47
N SER A 20 -4.07 25.20 -17.05
CA SER A 20 -4.47 24.05 -17.87
C SER A 20 -5.29 23.06 -17.07
N ILE A 21 -4.89 22.74 -15.84
CA ILE A 21 -5.62 21.84 -14.94
C ILE A 21 -6.96 22.44 -14.52
N SER A 22 -6.99 23.74 -14.19
CA SER A 22 -8.24 24.43 -13.83
C SER A 22 -9.24 24.39 -14.99
N ASN A 23 -8.79 24.72 -16.21
CA ASN A 23 -9.62 24.68 -17.41
C ASN A 23 -10.11 23.25 -17.71
N ALA A 24 -9.26 22.23 -17.55
CA ALA A 24 -9.65 20.84 -17.71
C ALA A 24 -10.70 20.42 -16.67
N LEU A 25 -10.56 20.82 -15.40
CA LEU A 25 -11.54 20.55 -14.34
C LEU A 25 -12.89 21.24 -14.61
N ASP A 26 -12.89 22.44 -15.19
CA ASP A 26 -14.11 23.15 -15.55
C ASP A 26 -14.83 22.55 -16.76
N THR A 27 -14.09 21.98 -17.72
CA THR A 27 -14.65 21.28 -18.88
C THR A 27 -15.19 19.89 -18.55
N VAL A 28 -14.69 19.23 -17.48
CA VAL A 28 -15.14 17.90 -17.02
C VAL A 28 -16.47 17.94 -16.25
N LYS A 29 -17.12 19.11 -16.11
CA LYS A 29 -18.48 19.22 -15.55
C LYS A 29 -19.52 18.60 -16.50
N GLY A 30 -19.61 17.29 -16.53
CA GLY A 30 -20.70 16.61 -17.21
C GLY A 30 -20.43 15.26 -17.87
N ASP A 31 -19.22 14.97 -18.26
CA ASP A 31 -18.93 13.67 -18.86
C ASP A 31 -18.65 12.65 -17.75
N HIS A 32 -19.61 11.74 -17.54
CA HIS A 32 -19.32 10.51 -16.84
C HIS A 32 -18.22 9.77 -17.63
N PRO A 33 -17.12 9.37 -16.98
CA PRO A 33 -16.18 8.48 -17.65
C PRO A 33 -17.00 7.32 -18.19
N GLY A 34 -16.73 6.91 -19.41
CA GLY A 34 -17.46 5.88 -20.14
C GLY A 34 -17.85 4.65 -19.31
N SER A 35 -18.16 3.57 -19.90
CA SER A 35 -18.44 2.30 -19.22
C SER A 35 -17.21 1.41 -19.26
N PHE A 36 -17.13 0.49 -18.32
CA PHE A 36 -16.19 -0.62 -18.32
C PHE A 36 -16.93 -1.91 -17.95
N SER A 37 -16.72 -2.97 -18.72
CA SER A 37 -17.32 -4.27 -18.47
C SER A 37 -16.33 -5.41 -18.71
N LEU A 38 -16.45 -6.47 -17.92
CA LEU A 38 -15.76 -7.73 -18.16
C LEU A 38 -16.69 -8.65 -18.97
N PHE A 39 -16.12 -9.35 -19.94
CA PHE A 39 -16.83 -10.34 -20.76
C PHE A 39 -16.22 -11.74 -20.69
N SER A 40 -15.23 -11.94 -19.81
CA SER A 40 -14.76 -13.27 -19.43
C SER A 40 -14.74 -13.43 -17.91
N ASN A 41 -14.65 -14.67 -17.44
CA ASN A 41 -14.32 -14.95 -16.05
C ASN A 41 -12.84 -14.62 -15.78
N PHE A 42 -12.51 -14.48 -14.49
CA PHE A 42 -11.12 -14.42 -14.04
C PHE A 42 -10.48 -15.80 -14.13
N GLU A 43 -9.30 -15.85 -14.72
CA GLU A 43 -8.46 -17.04 -14.82
C GLU A 43 -7.15 -16.78 -14.05
N SER A 44 -6.75 -17.74 -13.22
CA SER A 44 -5.46 -17.66 -12.52
C SER A 44 -4.30 -17.89 -13.49
N ASN A 45 -3.22 -17.13 -13.31
CA ASN A 45 -1.99 -17.31 -14.11
C ASN A 45 -1.16 -18.51 -13.65
N SER A 46 -1.50 -19.13 -12.53
CA SER A 46 -0.86 -20.35 -12.04
C SER A 46 -1.91 -21.42 -11.73
N SER A 47 -1.57 -22.68 -12.01
CA SER A 47 -2.39 -23.81 -11.62
C SER A 47 -2.37 -24.03 -10.10
N PHE A 48 -3.34 -24.78 -9.59
CA PHE A 48 -3.36 -25.17 -8.19
C PHE A 48 -2.11 -25.95 -7.79
N ASP A 49 -1.64 -26.86 -8.64
CA ASP A 49 -0.44 -27.69 -8.37
C ASP A 49 0.84 -26.84 -8.31
N GLU A 50 0.97 -25.82 -9.16
CA GLU A 50 2.10 -24.88 -9.11
C GLU A 50 2.05 -24.05 -7.84
N TYR A 51 0.90 -23.51 -7.47
CA TYR A 51 0.72 -22.78 -6.23
C TYR A 51 1.03 -23.65 -5.01
N GLN A 52 0.54 -24.90 -4.98
CA GLN A 52 0.76 -25.83 -3.88
C GLN A 52 2.23 -26.20 -3.74
N ARG A 53 2.96 -26.41 -4.84
CA ARG A 53 4.41 -26.67 -4.82
C ARG A 53 5.17 -25.48 -4.24
N ALA A 54 4.90 -24.26 -4.74
CA ALA A 54 5.53 -23.04 -4.23
C ALA A 54 5.22 -22.81 -2.73
N PHE A 55 3.98 -23.02 -2.31
CA PHE A 55 3.60 -22.93 -0.90
C PHE A 55 4.36 -23.95 -0.02
N THR A 56 4.50 -25.20 -0.50
CA THR A 56 5.21 -26.26 0.23
C THR A 56 6.69 -25.95 0.36
N ASP A 57 7.32 -25.44 -0.71
CA ASP A 57 8.73 -25.02 -0.67
C ASP A 57 8.95 -23.85 0.31
N ILE A 58 8.08 -22.86 0.28
CA ILE A 58 8.14 -21.74 1.23
C ILE A 58 8.01 -22.24 2.68
N LYS A 59 7.07 -23.14 2.95
CA LYS A 59 6.90 -23.72 4.29
C LYS A 59 8.18 -24.42 4.76
N MET A 60 8.80 -25.23 3.90
CA MET A 60 10.06 -25.91 4.20
C MET A 60 11.17 -24.88 4.51
N ARG A 61 11.28 -23.80 3.75
CA ARG A 61 12.28 -22.74 3.98
C ARG A 61 12.06 -21.99 5.29
N ILE A 62 10.80 -21.75 5.67
CA ILE A 62 10.45 -21.17 6.97
C ILE A 62 10.86 -22.14 8.09
N ASP A 63 10.56 -23.42 7.95
CA ASP A 63 10.91 -24.44 8.95
C ASP A 63 12.45 -24.64 9.08
N CYS A 64 13.21 -24.42 7.98
CA CYS A 64 14.67 -24.41 7.99
C CYS A 64 15.27 -23.09 8.56
N GLY A 65 14.48 -22.07 8.79
CA GLY A 65 14.93 -20.77 9.32
C GLY A 65 15.50 -19.81 8.28
N ASP A 66 15.30 -20.06 6.98
CA ASP A 66 15.74 -19.18 5.89
C ASP A 66 15.01 -17.82 5.92
N CYS A 67 13.76 -17.84 6.37
CA CYS A 67 12.93 -16.64 6.52
C CYS A 67 11.83 -16.86 7.59
N TYR A 68 11.20 -15.79 8.03
CA TYR A 68 10.09 -15.82 8.99
C TYR A 68 8.74 -15.76 8.29
N GLN A 69 8.69 -15.03 7.19
CA GLN A 69 7.48 -14.78 6.40
C GLN A 69 7.84 -14.56 4.92
N VAL A 70 7.00 -15.12 4.05
CA VAL A 70 7.01 -14.84 2.61
C VAL A 70 5.58 -14.61 2.14
N ASN A 71 5.35 -13.56 1.36
CA ASN A 71 4.06 -13.29 0.74
C ASN A 71 4.02 -13.93 -0.66
N LEU A 72 3.43 -15.12 -0.73
CA LEU A 72 3.17 -15.79 -2.00
C LEU A 72 1.94 -15.18 -2.67
N THR A 73 2.11 -14.67 -3.88
CA THR A 73 1.04 -14.04 -4.66
C THR A 73 0.78 -14.80 -5.94
N GLN A 74 -0.43 -14.63 -6.46
CA GLN A 74 -0.82 -15.07 -7.79
C GLN A 74 -1.62 -13.95 -8.47
N SER A 75 -1.60 -13.92 -9.80
CA SER A 75 -2.38 -12.98 -10.58
C SER A 75 -3.57 -13.65 -11.25
N PHE A 76 -4.59 -12.87 -11.49
CA PHE A 76 -5.80 -13.29 -12.20
C PHE A 76 -6.01 -12.37 -13.38
N THR A 77 -6.35 -12.94 -14.53
CA THR A 77 -6.58 -12.23 -15.77
C THR A 77 -8.03 -12.39 -16.20
N ALA A 78 -8.65 -11.32 -16.64
CA ALA A 78 -9.96 -11.34 -17.28
C ALA A 78 -9.93 -10.42 -18.50
N LYS A 79 -10.77 -10.72 -19.50
CA LYS A 79 -10.96 -9.85 -20.67
C LYS A 79 -12.08 -8.87 -20.41
N GLY A 80 -11.86 -7.61 -20.74
CA GLY A 80 -12.81 -6.53 -20.58
C GLY A 80 -12.68 -5.51 -21.67
N ASP A 81 -13.64 -4.60 -21.74
CA ASP A 81 -13.66 -3.48 -22.67
C ASP A 81 -14.21 -2.23 -21.99
N GLY A 82 -13.77 -1.07 -22.47
CA GLY A 82 -14.18 0.23 -21.96
C GLY A 82 -13.06 1.06 -21.34
N GLU A 83 -13.46 2.12 -20.67
CA GLU A 83 -12.53 3.11 -20.10
C GLU A 83 -11.99 2.66 -18.73
N PRO A 84 -10.66 2.47 -18.58
CA PRO A 84 -10.07 2.06 -17.29
C PRO A 84 -10.40 3.02 -16.13
N LEU A 85 -10.54 4.32 -16.41
CA LEU A 85 -10.95 5.30 -15.40
C LEU A 85 -12.35 5.01 -14.84
N ALA A 86 -13.28 4.56 -15.69
CA ALA A 86 -14.63 4.17 -15.25
C ALA A 86 -14.57 2.96 -14.30
N ALA A 87 -13.72 1.96 -14.60
CA ALA A 87 -13.47 0.84 -13.71
C ALA A 87 -12.90 1.32 -12.36
N TYR A 88 -11.88 2.18 -12.39
CA TYR A 88 -11.26 2.73 -11.17
C TYR A 88 -12.28 3.46 -10.29
N LEU A 89 -13.09 4.34 -10.86
CA LEU A 89 -14.07 5.11 -10.11
C LEU A 89 -15.16 4.23 -9.47
N ARG A 90 -15.59 3.16 -10.17
CA ARG A 90 -16.52 2.16 -9.61
C ARG A 90 -15.89 1.40 -8.44
N LEU A 91 -14.66 0.90 -8.62
CA LEU A 91 -13.92 0.19 -7.58
C LEU A 91 -13.64 1.08 -6.37
N ARG A 92 -13.21 2.34 -6.60
CA ARG A 92 -12.96 3.31 -5.53
C ARG A 92 -14.21 3.63 -4.71
N ARG A 93 -15.39 3.65 -5.32
CA ARG A 93 -16.67 3.83 -4.60
C ARG A 93 -17.06 2.61 -3.77
N ALA A 94 -16.68 1.42 -4.22
CA ALA A 94 -16.96 0.16 -3.53
C ALA A 94 -15.97 -0.15 -2.40
N THR A 95 -14.80 0.52 -2.39
CA THR A 95 -13.74 0.31 -1.41
C THR A 95 -13.47 1.60 -0.64
N THR A 96 -13.06 1.47 0.62
CA THR A 96 -12.64 2.61 1.46
C THR A 96 -11.12 2.71 1.56
N ALA A 97 -10.43 2.40 0.47
CA ALA A 97 -8.97 2.38 0.41
C ALA A 97 -8.40 3.81 0.34
N PRO A 98 -7.77 4.33 1.41
CA PRO A 98 -7.37 5.75 1.50
C PRO A 98 -6.20 6.10 0.58
N PHE A 99 -5.40 5.13 0.16
CA PHE A 99 -4.23 5.32 -0.70
C PHE A 99 -4.48 4.80 -2.11
N SER A 100 -5.68 5.09 -2.63
CA SER A 100 -6.04 4.73 -4.00
C SER A 100 -5.40 5.68 -5.00
N ALA A 101 -4.92 5.11 -6.12
CA ALA A 101 -4.30 5.87 -7.21
C ALA A 101 -4.70 5.32 -8.58
N TYR A 102 -4.81 6.20 -9.54
CA TYR A 102 -4.98 5.89 -10.95
C TYR A 102 -3.82 6.49 -11.74
N LEU A 103 -3.07 5.63 -12.42
CA LEU A 103 -2.00 6.05 -13.33
C LEU A 103 -2.34 5.56 -14.73
N ASN A 104 -2.23 6.44 -15.71
CA ASN A 104 -2.51 6.15 -17.11
C ASN A 104 -1.30 6.49 -17.98
N TRP A 105 -1.00 5.62 -18.94
CA TRP A 105 0.04 5.81 -19.94
C TRP A 105 -0.38 5.17 -21.26
N ASN A 106 0.38 5.40 -22.32
CA ASN A 106 -0.01 5.03 -23.69
C ASN A 106 -0.37 3.54 -23.89
N SER A 107 0.19 2.64 -23.09
CA SER A 107 -0.01 1.18 -23.24
C SER A 107 -0.89 0.56 -22.17
N GLY A 108 -1.44 1.34 -21.24
CA GLY A 108 -2.28 0.80 -20.19
C GLY A 108 -2.57 1.74 -19.03
N ALA A 109 -3.23 1.21 -18.02
CA ALA A 109 -3.52 1.93 -16.78
C ALA A 109 -3.32 1.03 -15.57
N LEU A 110 -2.87 1.63 -14.46
CA LEU A 110 -2.80 1.00 -13.15
C LEU A 110 -3.90 1.58 -12.25
N LEU A 111 -4.71 0.70 -11.71
CA LEU A 111 -5.77 1.00 -10.76
C LEU A 111 -5.34 0.45 -9.38
N SER A 112 -4.79 1.29 -8.53
CA SER A 112 -4.37 0.90 -7.19
C SER A 112 -5.44 1.26 -6.17
N LEU A 113 -5.80 0.32 -5.31
CA LEU A 113 -6.79 0.46 -4.25
C LEU A 113 -6.17 -0.02 -2.92
N SER A 114 -5.14 0.69 -2.46
CA SER A 114 -4.38 0.29 -1.28
C SER A 114 -4.98 0.85 0.02
N PRO A 115 -5.20 0.01 1.03
CA PRO A 115 -5.54 0.47 2.37
C PRO A 115 -4.30 0.95 3.15
N GLU A 116 -3.10 0.53 2.75
CA GLU A 116 -1.86 0.70 3.50
C GLU A 116 -1.01 1.85 2.96
N ARG A 117 -0.51 2.69 3.87
CA ARG A 117 0.48 3.72 3.53
C ARG A 117 1.87 3.08 3.45
N PHE A 118 2.43 3.04 2.24
CA PHE A 118 3.82 2.60 2.08
C PHE A 118 4.78 3.65 2.62
N LEU A 119 4.81 4.83 2.03
CA LEU A 119 5.67 5.94 2.41
C LEU A 119 4.95 7.28 2.28
N GLY A 120 5.19 8.18 3.20
CA GLY A 120 4.86 9.59 3.11
C GLY A 120 6.11 10.41 3.40
N LEU A 121 6.35 11.46 2.59
CA LEU A 121 7.45 12.40 2.79
C LEU A 121 6.93 13.82 2.70
N VAL A 122 7.13 14.60 3.74
CA VAL A 122 6.80 16.04 3.78
C VAL A 122 7.97 16.75 4.48
N ASP A 123 8.61 17.68 3.81
CA ASP A 123 9.73 18.50 4.36
C ASP A 123 10.78 17.67 5.12
N LYS A 124 11.26 16.58 4.53
CA LYS A 124 12.18 15.61 5.14
C LYS A 124 11.56 14.71 6.23
N ALA A 125 10.36 14.97 6.73
CA ALA A 125 9.66 14.07 7.64
C ALA A 125 9.12 12.86 6.86
N VAL A 126 9.58 11.67 7.23
CA VAL A 126 9.15 10.39 6.65
C VAL A 126 8.15 9.73 7.59
N LEU A 127 7.10 9.14 7.00
CA LEU A 127 6.11 8.32 7.71
C LEU A 127 5.81 7.06 6.91
N THR A 128 5.75 5.91 7.58
CA THR A 128 5.20 4.66 7.04
C THR A 128 4.26 4.05 8.07
N GLN A 129 3.16 3.43 7.58
CA GLN A 129 2.08 2.94 8.44
C GLN A 129 1.70 1.51 8.04
N PRO A 130 2.47 0.51 8.48
CA PRO A 130 2.16 -0.89 8.18
C PRO A 130 0.88 -1.34 8.87
N ILE A 131 0.11 -2.14 8.14
CA ILE A 131 -1.11 -2.79 8.62
C ILE A 131 -0.84 -4.29 8.74
N LYS A 132 -1.04 -4.85 9.94
CA LYS A 132 -1.11 -6.29 10.16
C LYS A 132 -2.22 -6.59 11.18
N GLY A 133 -3.02 -7.57 10.83
CA GLY A 133 -4.23 -7.88 11.60
C GLY A 133 -5.44 -7.07 11.16
N THR A 134 -6.52 -7.78 10.90
CA THR A 134 -7.80 -7.23 10.44
C THR A 134 -8.95 -7.99 11.10
N ARG A 135 -9.99 -7.26 11.50
CA ARG A 135 -11.27 -7.83 11.94
C ARG A 135 -12.41 -7.14 11.19
N PRO A 136 -13.50 -7.85 10.88
CA PRO A 136 -14.70 -7.21 10.33
C PRO A 136 -15.33 -6.26 11.34
N ARG A 137 -16.21 -5.38 10.87
CA ARG A 137 -17.06 -4.57 11.76
C ARG A 137 -18.11 -5.44 12.40
N GLY A 138 -18.46 -5.15 13.64
CA GLY A 138 -19.51 -5.81 14.37
C GLY A 138 -20.91 -5.37 13.90
N SER A 139 -21.88 -6.28 13.97
CA SER A 139 -23.29 -5.97 13.66
C SER A 139 -23.98 -5.13 14.74
N THR A 140 -23.45 -5.12 15.96
CA THR A 140 -23.86 -4.25 17.07
C THR A 140 -22.67 -3.49 17.60
N LYS A 141 -22.92 -2.40 18.33
CA LYS A 141 -21.85 -1.59 18.93
C LYS A 141 -20.97 -2.38 19.90
N GLU A 142 -21.59 -3.26 20.68
CA GLU A 142 -20.90 -4.12 21.65
C GLU A 142 -20.01 -5.16 20.94
N ALA A 143 -20.52 -5.81 19.92
CA ALA A 143 -19.75 -6.75 19.09
C ALA A 143 -18.60 -6.04 18.36
N ASP A 144 -18.80 -4.83 17.85
CA ASP A 144 -17.79 -4.03 17.17
C ASP A 144 -16.63 -3.65 18.12
N ILE A 145 -16.95 -3.21 19.33
CA ILE A 145 -15.95 -2.93 20.37
C ILE A 145 -15.20 -4.21 20.76
N GLN A 146 -15.88 -5.33 20.85
CA GLN A 146 -15.23 -6.59 21.21
C GLN A 146 -14.26 -7.05 20.13
N LEU A 147 -14.63 -6.97 18.84
CA LEU A 147 -13.75 -7.31 17.74
C LEU A 147 -12.49 -6.42 17.70
N ALA A 148 -12.63 -5.12 17.98
CA ALA A 148 -11.48 -4.23 18.09
C ALA A 148 -10.55 -4.60 19.28
N LYS A 149 -11.11 -4.99 20.42
CA LYS A 149 -10.33 -5.46 21.57
C LYS A 149 -9.64 -6.80 21.29
N ASP A 150 -10.33 -7.73 20.64
CA ASP A 150 -9.77 -9.04 20.26
C ASP A 150 -8.61 -8.88 19.28
N LEU A 151 -8.72 -7.92 18.35
CA LEU A 151 -7.61 -7.57 17.46
C LEU A 151 -6.41 -7.05 18.24
N LEU A 152 -6.62 -6.11 19.16
CA LEU A 152 -5.56 -5.53 20.00
C LEU A 152 -4.90 -6.56 20.90
N ALA A 153 -5.66 -7.54 21.40
CA ALA A 153 -5.17 -8.61 22.27
C ALA A 153 -4.50 -9.77 21.53
N SER A 154 -4.61 -9.83 20.19
CA SER A 154 -4.08 -10.93 19.38
C SER A 154 -2.55 -10.93 19.40
N GLU A 155 -1.94 -11.89 20.07
CA GLU A 155 -0.48 -12.06 20.12
C GLU A 155 0.11 -12.29 18.72
N LYS A 156 -0.57 -13.09 17.88
CA LYS A 156 -0.16 -13.34 16.50
C LYS A 156 -0.10 -12.04 15.70
N ASP A 157 -1.20 -11.27 15.67
CA ASP A 157 -1.28 -10.03 14.87
C ASP A 157 -0.25 -9.00 15.36
N ARG A 158 -0.03 -8.92 16.67
CA ARG A 158 1.01 -8.06 17.27
C ARG A 158 2.43 -8.49 16.90
N ALA A 159 2.72 -9.79 16.91
CA ALA A 159 4.04 -10.32 16.52
C ALA A 159 4.32 -10.05 15.02
N GLU A 160 3.34 -10.29 14.15
CA GLU A 160 3.46 -9.97 12.72
C GLU A 160 3.66 -8.46 12.48
N ASN A 161 2.89 -7.62 13.17
CA ASN A 161 3.03 -6.16 13.05
C ASN A 161 4.42 -5.70 13.53
N LEU A 162 4.89 -6.18 14.68
CA LEU A 162 6.21 -5.84 15.22
C LEU A 162 7.34 -6.23 14.25
N MET A 163 7.26 -7.40 13.64
CA MET A 163 8.24 -7.86 12.66
C MET A 163 8.31 -6.92 11.45
N ILE A 164 7.18 -6.43 10.94
CA ILE A 164 7.15 -5.49 9.82
C ILE A 164 7.62 -4.08 10.26
N VAL A 165 7.28 -3.65 11.47
CA VAL A 165 7.80 -2.40 12.05
C VAL A 165 9.33 -2.43 12.10
N ASP A 166 9.95 -3.52 12.57
CA ASP A 166 11.41 -3.64 12.61
C ASP A 166 12.04 -3.66 11.20
N LEU A 167 11.39 -4.31 10.25
CA LEU A 167 11.82 -4.29 8.86
C LEU A 167 11.81 -2.88 8.27
N LEU A 168 10.75 -2.12 8.51
CA LEU A 168 10.62 -0.74 8.05
C LEU A 168 11.61 0.21 8.77
N ARG A 169 11.85 0.00 10.06
CA ARG A 169 12.92 0.72 10.78
C ARG A 169 14.28 0.48 10.16
N ASN A 170 14.58 -0.75 9.74
CA ASN A 170 15.81 -1.08 9.02
C ASN A 170 15.88 -0.36 7.67
N ASP A 171 14.78 -0.37 6.89
CA ASP A 171 14.72 0.31 5.59
C ASP A 171 14.96 1.82 5.73
N LEU A 172 14.25 2.47 6.66
CA LEU A 172 14.42 3.89 6.94
C LEU A 172 15.81 4.22 7.48
N GLY A 173 16.42 3.32 8.25
CA GLY A 173 17.77 3.50 8.83
C GLY A 173 18.87 3.75 7.80
N ARG A 174 18.66 3.30 6.57
CA ARG A 174 19.62 3.50 5.48
C ARG A 174 19.64 4.95 4.97
N VAL A 175 18.51 5.66 5.01
CA VAL A 175 18.33 6.98 4.41
C VAL A 175 17.95 8.08 5.39
N CYS A 176 17.46 7.75 6.57
CA CYS A 176 17.13 8.71 7.62
C CYS A 176 18.35 9.06 8.48
N GLN A 177 18.27 10.17 9.16
CA GLN A 177 19.29 10.64 10.13
C GLN A 177 19.39 9.63 11.28
N ILE A 178 20.61 9.41 11.77
CA ILE A 178 20.86 8.53 12.91
C ILE A 178 20.12 9.05 14.14
N GLY A 179 19.38 8.19 14.83
CA GLY A 179 18.60 8.53 16.02
C GLY A 179 17.26 9.23 15.73
N SER A 180 16.89 9.47 14.47
CA SER A 180 15.60 10.10 14.13
C SER A 180 14.44 9.14 13.94
N ILE A 181 14.72 7.82 13.90
CA ILE A 181 13.68 6.83 13.67
C ILE A 181 12.95 6.55 14.96
N GLU A 182 11.64 6.77 14.95
CA GLU A 182 10.74 6.59 16.08
C GLU A 182 9.54 5.74 15.70
N VAL A 183 9.09 4.91 16.62
CA VAL A 183 7.78 4.25 16.56
C VAL A 183 6.83 5.06 17.44
N LYS A 184 6.13 6.01 16.83
CA LYS A 184 5.24 6.94 17.55
C LYS A 184 4.03 6.25 18.14
N GLN A 185 3.52 5.26 17.43
CA GLN A 185 2.37 4.48 17.82
C GLN A 185 2.58 3.02 17.43
N LEU A 186 2.42 2.12 18.37
CA LEU A 186 2.54 0.68 18.17
C LEU A 186 1.19 0.02 18.48
N PHE A 187 0.71 -0.83 17.56
CA PHE A 187 -0.54 -1.60 17.70
C PHE A 187 -1.79 -0.74 17.92
N SER A 188 -1.95 0.34 17.18
CA SER A 188 -3.18 1.12 17.15
C SER A 188 -4.28 0.39 16.37
N VAL A 189 -5.50 0.38 16.89
CA VAL A 189 -6.65 -0.11 16.12
C VAL A 189 -7.36 1.06 15.47
N GLU A 190 -7.32 1.10 14.14
CA GLU A 190 -8.05 2.04 13.33
C GLU A 190 -9.32 1.40 12.76
N SER A 191 -10.45 2.10 12.90
CA SER A 191 -11.75 1.60 12.48
C SER A 191 -12.18 2.31 11.19
N PHE A 192 -12.34 1.52 10.14
CA PHE A 192 -12.89 1.95 8.85
C PHE A 192 -14.36 1.53 8.74
N SER A 193 -15.01 1.89 7.64
CA SER A 193 -16.43 1.57 7.44
C SER A 193 -16.74 0.07 7.43
N ASN A 194 -15.81 -0.76 6.99
CA ASN A 194 -15.98 -2.20 6.77
C ASN A 194 -15.07 -3.09 7.63
N VAL A 195 -14.00 -2.54 8.20
CA VAL A 195 -13.01 -3.31 8.97
C VAL A 195 -12.39 -2.49 10.10
N HIS A 196 -11.77 -3.21 11.05
CA HIS A 196 -10.76 -2.71 11.98
C HIS A 196 -9.40 -3.19 11.52
N HIS A 197 -8.41 -2.30 11.47
CA HIS A 197 -7.02 -2.63 11.17
C HIS A 197 -6.12 -2.34 12.37
N MET A 198 -5.11 -3.19 12.58
CA MET A 198 -4.01 -2.89 13.49
C MET A 198 -2.91 -2.19 12.71
N VAL A 199 -2.64 -0.95 13.07
CA VAL A 199 -1.69 -0.05 12.41
C VAL A 199 -0.58 0.34 13.39
N SER A 200 0.62 0.53 12.89
CA SER A 200 1.72 1.13 13.65
C SER A 200 2.35 2.27 12.86
N ASP A 201 2.82 3.31 13.55
CA ASP A 201 3.43 4.49 12.96
C ASP A 201 4.94 4.44 13.15
N VAL A 202 5.68 4.34 12.04
CA VAL A 202 7.14 4.47 12.02
C VAL A 202 7.50 5.74 11.28
N SER A 203 8.22 6.63 11.94
CA SER A 203 8.63 7.91 11.40
C SER A 203 10.15 8.10 11.46
N GLY A 204 10.67 9.02 10.67
CA GLY A 204 12.06 9.40 10.68
C GLY A 204 12.29 10.73 9.96
N THR A 205 13.51 11.27 10.04
CA THR A 205 13.91 12.46 9.30
C THR A 205 14.91 12.07 8.21
N LEU A 206 14.58 12.34 6.97
CA LEU A 206 15.45 12.06 5.83
C LEU A 206 16.76 12.86 5.95
N LYS A 207 17.91 12.26 5.61
CA LYS A 207 19.20 12.96 5.58
C LYS A 207 19.13 14.14 4.62
N ALA A 208 19.94 15.19 4.87
CA ALA A 208 19.92 16.43 4.09
C ALA A 208 20.27 16.18 2.61
N ASP A 209 21.21 15.26 2.35
CA ASP A 209 21.72 14.87 1.04
C ASP A 209 20.84 13.80 0.33
N ARG A 210 19.70 13.45 0.88
CA ARG A 210 18.78 12.45 0.33
C ARG A 210 17.47 13.08 -0.09
N ASP A 211 16.83 12.48 -1.11
CA ASP A 211 15.55 12.92 -1.67
C ASP A 211 14.46 11.81 -1.63
N ALA A 212 13.31 12.07 -2.25
CA ALA A 212 12.20 11.14 -2.30
C ALA A 212 12.53 9.86 -3.09
N LEU A 213 13.40 9.93 -4.10
CA LEU A 213 13.81 8.78 -4.90
C LEU A 213 14.78 7.90 -4.13
N ASP A 214 15.70 8.49 -3.37
CA ASP A 214 16.57 7.76 -2.44
C ASP A 214 15.74 6.99 -1.40
N LEU A 215 14.72 7.65 -0.83
CA LEU A 215 13.80 7.02 0.11
C LEU A 215 13.06 5.84 -0.52
N LEU A 216 12.47 6.04 -1.70
CA LEU A 216 11.76 5.00 -2.43
C LEU A 216 12.69 3.82 -2.74
N THR A 217 13.85 4.07 -3.31
CA THR A 217 14.83 3.04 -3.69
C THR A 217 15.31 2.23 -2.49
N SER A 218 15.49 2.88 -1.33
CA SER A 218 15.89 2.22 -0.10
C SER A 218 14.83 1.31 0.49
N CYS A 219 13.55 1.69 0.39
CA CYS A 219 12.44 0.97 1.02
C CYS A 219 11.74 -0.02 0.09
N TYR A 220 11.86 0.17 -1.24
CA TYR A 220 11.22 -0.70 -2.23
C TYR A 220 12.04 -1.99 -2.47
N PRO A 221 11.35 -3.13 -2.67
CA PRO A 221 9.92 -3.34 -2.45
C PRO A 221 9.54 -3.34 -0.95
N GLY A 222 8.29 -3.02 -0.65
CA GLY A 222 7.79 -2.96 0.72
C GLY A 222 7.86 -4.31 1.44
N GLY A 223 8.24 -4.32 2.72
CA GLY A 223 8.32 -5.53 3.52
C GLY A 223 6.98 -6.25 3.68
N SER A 224 5.88 -5.50 3.78
CA SER A 224 4.52 -6.05 3.82
C SER A 224 4.13 -6.83 2.56
N ILE A 225 4.85 -6.62 1.45
CA ILE A 225 4.58 -7.25 0.14
C ILE A 225 5.54 -8.40 -0.15
N THR A 226 6.74 -8.37 0.40
CA THR A 226 7.77 -9.41 0.18
C THR A 226 7.81 -10.43 1.30
N GLY A 227 8.25 -10.03 2.46
CA GLY A 227 8.42 -10.87 3.64
C GLY A 227 9.61 -10.44 4.48
N ALA A 228 9.97 -11.27 5.45
CA ALA A 228 11.03 -10.98 6.40
C ALA A 228 11.90 -12.21 6.65
N PRO A 229 13.27 -12.07 6.66
CA PRO A 229 14.05 -10.90 6.22
C PRO A 229 13.86 -10.61 4.72
N LYS A 230 13.85 -9.33 4.34
CA LYS A 230 13.47 -8.90 2.97
C LYS A 230 14.27 -9.59 1.87
N LEU A 231 15.60 -9.60 1.96
CA LEU A 231 16.45 -10.18 0.92
C LEU A 231 16.27 -11.69 0.78
N SER A 232 16.12 -12.40 1.90
CA SER A 232 15.83 -13.84 1.91
C SER A 232 14.46 -14.12 1.27
N ALA A 233 13.43 -13.38 1.67
CA ALA A 233 12.09 -13.52 1.10
C ALA A 233 12.08 -13.25 -0.41
N MET A 234 12.76 -12.18 -0.87
CA MET A 234 12.88 -11.86 -2.30
C MET A 234 13.65 -12.91 -3.11
N ALA A 235 14.57 -13.62 -2.51
CA ALA A 235 15.30 -14.72 -3.19
C ALA A 235 14.46 -16.01 -3.27
N ILE A 236 13.39 -16.12 -2.50
CA ILE A 236 12.48 -17.27 -2.48
C ILE A 236 11.31 -17.05 -3.47
N ILE A 237 10.82 -15.80 -3.60
CA ILE A 237 9.74 -15.43 -4.53
C ILE A 237 10.27 -15.47 -5.97
#